data_a2935e8b93055fdc68d1c06d62083c48
#
_entry.id   a2935e8b93055fdc68d1c06d62083c48
#
_cell.length_a   1.000
_cell.length_b   1.000
_cell.length_c   1.000
_cell.angle_alpha   90.00
_cell.angle_beta   90.00
_cell.angle_gamma   90.00
#
_symmetry.space_group_name_H-M   'P 1'
#
loop_
_entity.id
_entity.type
_entity.pdbx_description
1 polymer ?
#
loop_
_entity_poly.entity_id
_entity_poly.type
_entity_poly.pdbx_seq_one_letter_code
_entity_poly.pdbx_strand_id
1 'polypeptide(L)'
;DSVDEETSNHAKLTALTDLQSNLDATYSGKPTSPVYLALADVAKRYDIPQDYFQEVILGVESDLVKDRFENFDELREYCYRVASVVGLICLQIFGYEDDDAKQYAVDLGLAMQLTNIIRDLREDLDMGRVYLPQDEMARFGYSEDDLRNGVRNQAFLNLMRFQSQRAREYFDRGFKLLPYLSRRSRACPAVLGALYSKVLDRIEASDYDVLDTRVSLSKPEKIRITAQTWLGSMLPMSPPLR
;
A
#
# COMPACT_ATOMS: atom_id res chain seq x y z
N ASP A 1 9.41 -2.77 -10.53
CA ASP A 1 10.47 -3.75 -10.88
C ASP A 1 11.51 -3.23 -11.89
N SER A 2 11.69 -1.90 -12.02
CA SER A 2 12.74 -1.31 -12.85
C SER A 2 14.06 -1.08 -12.09
N VAL A 3 14.08 -1.44 -10.82
CA VAL A 3 15.21 -1.17 -9.93
C VAL A 3 15.62 -2.47 -9.25
N ASP A 4 16.57 -3.20 -9.89
CA ASP A 4 17.12 -4.45 -9.38
C ASP A 4 18.11 -4.18 -8.24
N GLU A 5 18.14 -5.02 -7.19
CA GLU A 5 18.99 -4.84 -6.00
C GLU A 5 20.49 -4.79 -6.33
N GLU A 6 20.92 -5.45 -7.40
CA GLU A 6 22.32 -5.45 -7.86
C GLU A 6 22.75 -4.15 -8.57
N THR A 7 21.80 -3.27 -8.89
CA THR A 7 22.07 -2.04 -9.62
C THR A 7 22.55 -0.92 -8.69
N SER A 8 23.60 -0.19 -9.07
CA SER A 8 24.09 0.92 -8.25
C SER A 8 23.04 2.01 -8.06
N ASN A 9 23.02 2.71 -6.91
CA ASN A 9 22.07 3.80 -6.62
C ASN A 9 22.05 4.87 -7.72
N HIS A 10 23.18 5.13 -8.36
CA HIS A 10 23.25 6.08 -9.49
C HIS A 10 22.45 5.57 -10.71
N ALA A 11 22.58 4.31 -11.05
CA ALA A 11 21.81 3.73 -12.17
C ALA A 11 20.30 3.69 -11.85
N LYS A 12 19.93 3.45 -10.59
CA LYS A 12 18.54 3.50 -10.12
C LYS A 12 17.95 4.91 -10.27
N LEU A 13 18.66 5.94 -9.82
CA LEU A 13 18.23 7.34 -9.97
C LEU A 13 18.14 7.77 -11.45
N THR A 14 19.08 7.31 -12.29
CA THR A 14 19.02 7.56 -13.73
C THR A 14 17.77 6.93 -14.33
N ALA A 15 17.46 5.69 -13.99
CA ALA A 15 16.24 5.03 -14.47
C ALA A 15 14.94 5.75 -14.04
N LEU A 16 14.89 6.29 -12.82
CA LEU A 16 13.75 7.10 -12.36
C LEU A 16 13.64 8.44 -13.12
N THR A 17 14.77 9.08 -13.41
CA THR A 17 14.79 10.29 -14.25
C THR A 17 14.28 10.00 -15.65
N ASP A 18 14.68 8.88 -16.25
CA ASP A 18 14.19 8.43 -17.56
C ASP A 18 12.69 8.11 -17.53
N LEU A 19 12.20 7.46 -16.46
CA LEU A 19 10.76 7.22 -16.24
C LEU A 19 9.98 8.54 -16.20
N GLN A 20 10.46 9.53 -15.44
CA GLN A 20 9.82 10.85 -15.34
C GLN A 20 9.79 11.54 -16.70
N SER A 21 10.91 11.54 -17.43
CA SER A 21 11.02 12.17 -18.75
C SER A 21 10.07 11.51 -19.77
N ASN A 22 9.96 10.18 -19.75
CA ASN A 22 9.05 9.45 -20.61
C ASN A 22 7.58 9.67 -20.24
N LEU A 23 7.26 9.82 -18.95
CA LEU A 23 5.93 10.19 -18.48
C LEU A 23 5.54 11.58 -18.97
N ASP A 24 6.41 12.57 -18.84
CA ASP A 24 6.19 13.95 -19.33
C ASP A 24 5.98 13.99 -20.85
N ALA A 25 6.79 13.25 -21.61
CA ALA A 25 6.63 13.11 -23.03
C ALA A 25 5.28 12.47 -23.40
N THR A 26 4.85 11.47 -22.64
CA THR A 26 3.56 10.77 -22.84
C THR A 26 2.39 11.71 -22.69
N TYR A 27 2.32 12.47 -21.60
CA TYR A 27 1.25 13.45 -21.37
C TYR A 27 1.31 14.67 -22.27
N SER A 28 2.50 14.97 -22.84
CA SER A 28 2.67 15.99 -23.88
C SER A 28 2.32 15.50 -25.30
N GLY A 29 1.80 14.27 -25.45
CA GLY A 29 1.40 13.70 -26.74
C GLY A 29 2.57 13.20 -27.60
N LYS A 30 3.73 12.94 -27.00
CA LYS A 30 4.96 12.46 -27.66
C LYS A 30 5.48 11.17 -27.02
N PRO A 31 4.68 10.08 -26.96
CA PRO A 31 5.10 8.83 -26.33
C PRO A 31 6.34 8.25 -27.03
N THR A 32 7.31 7.80 -26.24
CA THR A 32 8.65 7.39 -26.70
C THR A 32 8.75 5.91 -27.07
N SER A 33 7.77 5.10 -26.70
CA SER A 33 7.76 3.64 -26.96
C SER A 33 6.32 3.10 -27.00
N PRO A 34 6.11 1.84 -27.48
CA PRO A 34 4.78 1.21 -27.48
C PRO A 34 4.12 1.14 -26.11
N VAL A 35 4.89 0.96 -25.03
CA VAL A 35 4.38 0.96 -23.65
C VAL A 35 3.81 2.35 -23.29
N TYR A 36 4.55 3.40 -23.56
CA TYR A 36 4.12 4.78 -23.29
C TYR A 36 2.98 5.22 -24.21
N LEU A 37 2.90 4.69 -25.45
CA LEU A 37 1.74 4.91 -26.32
C LEU A 37 0.47 4.27 -25.72
N ALA A 38 0.57 3.04 -25.20
CA ALA A 38 -0.54 2.40 -24.51
C ALA A 38 -0.94 3.16 -23.23
N LEU A 39 0.06 3.64 -22.46
CA LEU A 39 -0.19 4.48 -21.28
C LEU A 39 -0.94 5.76 -21.65
N ALA A 40 -0.54 6.46 -22.75
CA ALA A 40 -1.22 7.66 -23.23
C ALA A 40 -2.70 7.38 -23.56
N ASP A 41 -3.00 6.27 -24.25
CA ASP A 41 -4.38 5.89 -24.57
C ASP A 41 -5.20 5.61 -23.30
N VAL A 42 -4.65 4.84 -22.35
CA VAL A 42 -5.32 4.51 -21.09
C VAL A 42 -5.51 5.76 -20.23
N ALA A 43 -4.49 6.57 -20.06
CA ALA A 43 -4.55 7.80 -19.26
C ALA A 43 -5.62 8.77 -19.81
N LYS A 44 -5.66 8.95 -21.13
CA LYS A 44 -6.69 9.78 -21.79
C LYS A 44 -8.10 9.16 -21.67
N ARG A 45 -8.23 7.84 -21.82
CA ARG A 45 -9.53 7.13 -21.79
C ARG A 45 -10.18 7.20 -20.42
N TYR A 46 -9.40 7.12 -19.35
CA TYR A 46 -9.87 7.05 -17.98
C TYR A 46 -9.61 8.34 -17.18
N ASP A 47 -9.17 9.39 -17.86
CA ASP A 47 -8.86 10.70 -17.25
C ASP A 47 -7.93 10.58 -16.04
N ILE A 48 -6.84 9.79 -16.18
CA ILE A 48 -5.89 9.57 -15.09
C ILE A 48 -4.94 10.75 -15.01
N PRO A 49 -4.89 11.50 -13.88
CA PRO A 49 -3.97 12.61 -13.72
C PRO A 49 -2.50 12.17 -13.79
N GLN A 50 -1.65 12.96 -14.44
CA GLN A 50 -0.20 12.73 -14.49
C GLN A 50 0.41 12.70 -13.10
N ASP A 51 -0.07 13.57 -12.20
CA ASP A 51 0.42 13.71 -10.85
C ASP A 51 0.38 12.37 -10.07
N TYR A 52 -0.58 11.49 -10.36
CA TYR A 52 -0.63 10.18 -9.71
C TYR A 52 0.59 9.32 -10.06
N PHE A 53 1.01 9.33 -11.31
CA PHE A 53 2.22 8.60 -11.71
C PHE A 53 3.49 9.25 -11.16
N GLN A 54 3.52 10.58 -11.09
CA GLN A 54 4.63 11.33 -10.48
C GLN A 54 4.79 10.98 -9.01
N GLU A 55 3.69 10.92 -8.25
CA GLU A 55 3.73 10.52 -6.83
C GLU A 55 4.24 9.07 -6.66
N VAL A 56 3.88 8.15 -7.56
CA VAL A 56 4.45 6.76 -7.52
C VAL A 56 5.95 6.80 -7.74
N ILE A 57 6.45 7.57 -8.71
CA ILE A 57 7.89 7.72 -8.97
C ILE A 57 8.59 8.30 -7.74
N LEU A 58 8.05 9.35 -7.13
CA LEU A 58 8.57 9.94 -5.89
C LEU A 58 8.56 8.93 -4.71
N GLY A 59 7.56 8.07 -4.65
CA GLY A 59 7.50 6.98 -3.66
C GLY A 59 8.65 5.98 -3.83
N VAL A 60 8.91 5.55 -5.07
CA VAL A 60 10.03 4.65 -5.38
C VAL A 60 11.39 5.34 -5.15
N GLU A 61 11.51 6.62 -5.49
CA GLU A 61 12.72 7.40 -5.20
C GLU A 61 12.98 7.49 -3.70
N SER A 62 11.92 7.67 -2.90
CA SER A 62 12.00 7.71 -1.44
C SER A 62 12.63 6.45 -0.85
N ASP A 63 12.35 5.26 -1.41
CA ASP A 63 12.96 3.99 -0.99
C ASP A 63 14.48 3.90 -1.23
N LEU A 64 15.04 4.78 -2.08
CA LEU A 64 16.48 4.83 -2.34
C LEU A 64 17.24 5.72 -1.36
N VAL A 65 16.54 6.65 -0.69
CA VAL A 65 17.18 7.71 0.11
C VAL A 65 16.70 7.73 1.56
N LYS A 66 15.58 7.11 1.88
CA LYS A 66 14.97 7.15 3.21
C LYS A 66 14.74 5.74 3.74
N ASP A 67 15.38 5.41 4.84
CA ASP A 67 15.32 4.11 5.50
C ASP A 67 14.68 4.19 6.90
N ARG A 68 14.34 5.40 7.38
CA ARG A 68 13.72 5.68 8.69
C ARG A 68 12.67 6.79 8.56
N PHE A 69 11.66 6.73 9.43
CA PHE A 69 10.57 7.71 9.53
C PHE A 69 10.50 8.24 10.95
N GLU A 70 10.59 9.57 11.11
CA GLU A 70 10.58 10.21 12.43
C GLU A 70 9.24 10.03 13.15
N ASN A 71 8.14 10.15 12.39
CA ASN A 71 6.77 10.10 12.91
C ASN A 71 5.80 9.49 11.90
N PHE A 72 4.55 9.30 12.34
CA PHE A 72 3.53 8.70 11.49
C PHE A 72 3.15 9.58 10.27
N ASP A 73 3.24 10.89 10.35
CA ASP A 73 2.89 11.76 9.21
C ASP A 73 3.85 11.54 8.04
N GLU A 74 5.15 11.39 8.31
CA GLU A 74 6.14 11.05 7.29
C GLU A 74 5.90 9.65 6.70
N LEU A 75 5.61 8.66 7.56
CA LEU A 75 5.27 7.31 7.09
C LEU A 75 3.99 7.31 6.27
N ARG A 76 2.99 8.08 6.65
CA ARG A 76 1.71 8.20 5.93
C ARG A 76 1.91 8.79 4.54
N GLU A 77 2.77 9.80 4.39
CA GLU A 77 3.11 10.39 3.09
C GLU A 77 3.77 9.35 2.19
N TYR A 78 4.72 8.59 2.71
CA TYR A 78 5.33 7.47 1.99
C TYR A 78 4.29 6.42 1.57
N CYS A 79 3.48 5.93 2.50
CA CYS A 79 2.42 4.96 2.21
C CYS A 79 1.41 5.48 1.19
N TYR A 80 1.09 6.77 1.22
CA TYR A 80 0.24 7.42 0.21
C TYR A 80 0.85 7.25 -1.18
N ARG A 81 2.13 7.57 -1.34
CA ARG A 81 2.84 7.51 -2.62
C ARG A 81 2.94 6.09 -3.18
N VAL A 82 3.31 5.12 -2.35
CA VAL A 82 3.58 3.74 -2.83
C VAL A 82 2.35 2.84 -2.90
N ALA A 83 1.24 3.20 -2.24
CA ALA A 83 0.05 2.35 -2.18
C ALA A 83 -1.26 3.09 -2.47
N SER A 84 -1.53 4.23 -1.82
CA SER A 84 -2.81 4.93 -1.98
C SER A 84 -2.99 5.48 -3.38
N VAL A 85 -1.94 6.06 -3.96
CA VAL A 85 -1.98 6.60 -5.32
C VAL A 85 -2.24 5.52 -6.36
N VAL A 86 -1.70 4.32 -6.16
CA VAL A 86 -2.03 3.15 -7.01
C VAL A 86 -3.53 2.83 -6.91
N GLY A 87 -4.10 2.92 -5.72
CA GLY A 87 -5.55 2.80 -5.51
C GLY A 87 -6.34 3.88 -6.27
N LEU A 88 -5.86 5.13 -6.29
CA LEU A 88 -6.47 6.24 -7.04
C LEU A 88 -6.41 6.02 -8.55
N ILE A 89 -5.29 5.51 -9.09
CA ILE A 89 -5.17 5.15 -10.51
C ILE A 89 -6.19 4.05 -10.86
N CYS A 90 -6.28 3.00 -10.03
CA CYS A 90 -7.27 1.95 -10.22
C CYS A 90 -8.71 2.48 -10.14
N LEU A 91 -8.97 3.42 -9.24
CA LEU A 91 -10.29 4.04 -9.08
C LEU A 91 -10.75 4.76 -10.35
N GLN A 92 -9.86 5.48 -11.05
CA GLN A 92 -10.17 6.11 -12.34
C GLN A 92 -10.60 5.05 -13.36
N ILE A 93 -9.89 3.92 -13.43
CA ILE A 93 -10.20 2.83 -14.36
C ILE A 93 -11.52 2.14 -14.00
N PHE A 94 -11.81 1.96 -12.72
CA PHE A 94 -13.03 1.30 -12.24
C PHE A 94 -14.28 2.16 -12.44
N GLY A 95 -14.13 3.47 -12.44
CA GLY A 95 -15.21 4.44 -12.37
C GLY A 95 -15.87 4.47 -10.99
N TYR A 96 -16.34 5.60 -10.56
CA TYR A 96 -16.97 5.83 -9.26
C TYR A 96 -18.07 6.88 -9.35
N GLU A 97 -19.00 6.86 -8.40
CA GLU A 97 -20.20 7.70 -8.45
C GLU A 97 -20.04 9.07 -7.75
N ASP A 98 -19.08 9.21 -6.83
CA ASP A 98 -18.87 10.42 -6.02
C ASP A 98 -17.41 10.56 -5.63
N ASP A 99 -16.92 11.79 -5.53
CA ASP A 99 -15.52 12.12 -5.18
C ASP A 99 -15.11 11.67 -3.78
N ASP A 100 -16.05 11.42 -2.88
CA ASP A 100 -15.78 10.81 -1.57
C ASP A 100 -15.08 9.44 -1.70
N ALA A 101 -15.30 8.74 -2.82
CA ALA A 101 -14.62 7.48 -3.15
C ALA A 101 -13.10 7.59 -3.13
N LYS A 102 -12.55 8.76 -3.50
CA LYS A 102 -11.10 8.99 -3.53
C LYS A 102 -10.46 8.85 -2.15
N GLN A 103 -11.10 9.45 -1.12
CA GLN A 103 -10.59 9.35 0.25
C GLN A 103 -10.64 7.91 0.76
N TYR A 104 -11.70 7.17 0.46
CA TYR A 104 -11.81 5.76 0.86
C TYR A 104 -10.81 4.86 0.11
N ALA A 105 -10.50 5.17 -1.15
CA ALA A 105 -9.45 4.48 -1.90
C ALA A 105 -8.07 4.73 -1.28
N VAL A 106 -7.79 5.97 -0.87
CA VAL A 106 -6.57 6.35 -0.13
C VAL A 106 -6.47 5.57 1.17
N ASP A 107 -7.54 5.53 1.98
CA ASP A 107 -7.55 4.84 3.26
C ASP A 107 -7.35 3.32 3.08
N LEU A 108 -7.93 2.70 2.05
CA LEU A 108 -7.73 1.28 1.76
C LEU A 108 -6.28 0.98 1.36
N GLY A 109 -5.66 1.84 0.55
CA GLY A 109 -4.24 1.74 0.20
C GLY A 109 -3.33 1.83 1.42
N LEU A 110 -3.59 2.81 2.31
CA LEU A 110 -2.89 2.97 3.59
C LEU A 110 -3.02 1.72 4.46
N ALA A 111 -4.24 1.16 4.61
CA ALA A 111 -4.48 -0.05 5.39
C ALA A 111 -3.65 -1.23 4.91
N MET A 112 -3.61 -1.44 3.59
CA MET A 112 -2.81 -2.52 2.99
C MET A 112 -1.31 -2.31 3.19
N GLN A 113 -0.80 -1.09 3.01
CA GLN A 113 0.62 -0.80 3.18
C GLN A 113 1.07 -0.89 4.63
N LEU A 114 0.27 -0.39 5.58
CA LEU A 114 0.54 -0.58 7.01
C LEU A 114 0.56 -2.05 7.41
N THR A 115 -0.31 -2.86 6.81
CA THR A 115 -0.29 -4.33 7.02
C THR A 115 0.98 -4.96 6.46
N ASN A 116 1.48 -4.50 5.29
CA ASN A 116 2.77 -4.95 4.76
C ASN A 116 3.91 -4.62 5.72
N ILE A 117 3.98 -3.38 6.20
CA ILE A 117 5.02 -2.92 7.13
C ILE A 117 5.04 -3.76 8.42
N ILE A 118 3.87 -4.10 8.97
CA ILE A 118 3.79 -4.97 10.15
C ILE A 118 4.24 -6.39 9.80
N ARG A 119 3.84 -6.93 8.66
CA ARG A 119 4.12 -8.30 8.23
C ARG A 119 5.59 -8.52 7.88
N ASP A 120 6.18 -7.57 7.16
CA ASP A 120 7.49 -7.71 6.53
C ASP A 120 8.62 -7.11 7.39
N LEU A 121 8.34 -6.84 8.69
CA LEU A 121 9.24 -6.15 9.62
C LEU A 121 10.65 -6.76 9.67
N ARG A 122 10.79 -8.10 9.61
CA ARG A 122 12.08 -8.78 9.57
C ARG A 122 12.79 -8.59 8.23
N GLU A 123 12.06 -8.74 7.12
CA GLU A 123 12.62 -8.62 5.78
C GLU A 123 13.10 -7.19 5.53
N ASP A 124 12.32 -6.19 5.94
CA ASP A 124 12.69 -4.78 5.84
C ASP A 124 13.95 -4.45 6.66
N LEU A 125 14.01 -4.99 7.88
CA LEU A 125 15.18 -4.83 8.75
C LEU A 125 16.45 -5.44 8.13
N ASP A 126 16.34 -6.63 7.52
CA ASP A 126 17.47 -7.29 6.85
C ASP A 126 17.96 -6.51 5.63
N MET A 127 17.09 -5.70 5.01
CA MET A 127 17.44 -4.72 3.98
C MET A 127 17.92 -3.37 4.54
N GLY A 128 18.05 -3.24 5.85
CA GLY A 128 18.49 -2.02 6.53
C GLY A 128 17.40 -0.97 6.73
N ARG A 129 16.12 -1.31 6.52
CA ARG A 129 14.97 -0.40 6.60
C ARG A 129 14.16 -0.61 7.87
N VAL A 130 13.69 0.47 8.48
CA VAL A 130 12.74 0.44 9.60
C VAL A 130 11.62 1.44 9.33
N TYR A 131 10.46 0.93 8.93
CA TYR A 131 9.28 1.75 8.62
C TYR A 131 8.48 2.14 9.87
N LEU A 132 8.71 1.51 11.03
CA LEU A 132 8.06 1.91 12.27
C LEU A 132 8.50 3.33 12.66
N PRO A 133 7.56 4.27 12.95
CA PRO A 133 7.90 5.62 13.36
C PRO A 133 8.78 5.64 14.60
N GLN A 134 9.88 6.40 14.56
CA GLN A 134 10.88 6.44 15.63
C GLN A 134 10.30 7.01 16.92
N ASP A 135 9.45 8.05 16.83
CA ASP A 135 8.75 8.64 17.99
C ASP A 135 7.81 7.63 18.66
N GLU A 136 7.15 6.77 17.87
CA GLU A 136 6.27 5.72 18.39
C GLU A 136 7.07 4.58 19.03
N MET A 137 8.16 4.16 18.41
CA MET A 137 9.07 3.20 19.02
C MET A 137 9.56 3.70 20.39
N ALA A 138 10.01 4.95 20.44
CA ALA A 138 10.44 5.58 21.69
C ALA A 138 9.30 5.69 22.72
N ARG A 139 8.09 6.07 22.29
CA ARG A 139 6.88 6.15 23.13
C ARG A 139 6.55 4.83 23.83
N PHE A 140 6.73 3.72 23.14
CA PHE A 140 6.48 2.39 23.69
C PHE A 140 7.70 1.78 24.41
N GLY A 141 8.84 2.49 24.44
CA GLY A 141 10.07 2.02 25.07
C GLY A 141 10.69 0.82 24.33
N TYR A 142 10.57 0.81 22.99
CA TYR A 142 11.15 -0.22 22.13
C TYR A 142 12.18 0.40 21.21
N SER A 143 13.41 -0.05 21.28
CA SER A 143 14.52 0.52 20.51
C SER A 143 14.75 -0.22 19.19
N GLU A 144 15.50 0.42 18.27
CA GLU A 144 15.95 -0.25 17.06
C GLU A 144 16.93 -1.40 17.35
N ASP A 145 17.69 -1.30 18.45
CA ASP A 145 18.55 -2.40 18.90
C ASP A 145 17.73 -3.61 19.41
N ASP A 146 16.60 -3.36 20.10
CA ASP A 146 15.67 -4.42 20.46
C ASP A 146 15.10 -5.10 19.22
N LEU A 147 14.74 -4.30 18.21
CA LEU A 147 14.22 -4.80 16.92
C LEU A 147 15.27 -5.67 16.21
N ARG A 148 16.52 -5.20 16.11
CA ARG A 148 17.64 -5.93 15.49
C ARG A 148 17.93 -7.25 16.20
N ASN A 149 17.83 -7.25 17.53
CA ASN A 149 18.05 -8.44 18.35
C ASN A 149 16.81 -9.36 18.44
N GLY A 150 15.72 -9.05 17.75
CA GLY A 150 14.50 -9.85 17.74
C GLY A 150 13.79 -9.91 19.10
N VAL A 151 13.92 -8.85 19.95
CA VAL A 151 13.36 -8.84 21.30
C VAL A 151 11.83 -8.71 21.26
N ARG A 152 11.11 -9.77 21.60
CA ARG A 152 9.65 -9.82 21.68
C ARG A 152 9.16 -9.67 23.13
N ASN A 153 9.32 -8.49 23.69
CA ASN A 153 8.87 -8.15 25.05
C ASN A 153 7.49 -7.43 25.04
N GLN A 154 7.03 -6.99 26.20
CA GLN A 154 5.75 -6.31 26.34
C GLN A 154 5.73 -4.94 25.59
N ALA A 155 6.87 -4.26 25.47
CA ALA A 155 7.00 -3.01 24.70
C ALA A 155 6.73 -3.28 23.22
N PHE A 156 7.34 -4.32 22.64
CA PHE A 156 7.07 -4.76 21.27
C PHE A 156 5.59 -5.08 21.05
N LEU A 157 4.99 -5.90 21.93
CA LEU A 157 3.58 -6.28 21.79
C LEU A 157 2.64 -5.07 21.85
N ASN A 158 2.92 -4.11 22.72
CA ASN A 158 2.13 -2.88 22.82
C ASN A 158 2.27 -2.01 21.55
N LEU A 159 3.49 -1.87 21.03
CA LEU A 159 3.76 -1.16 19.79
C LEU A 159 3.02 -1.83 18.60
N MET A 160 3.13 -3.16 18.46
CA MET A 160 2.47 -3.88 17.37
C MET A 160 0.95 -3.82 17.45
N ARG A 161 0.35 -3.89 18.64
CA ARG A 161 -1.09 -3.69 18.84
C ARG A 161 -1.52 -2.29 18.38
N PHE A 162 -0.73 -1.28 18.71
CA PHE A 162 -1.00 0.10 18.30
C PHE A 162 -0.95 0.25 16.78
N GLN A 163 0.06 -0.33 16.12
CA GLN A 163 0.17 -0.32 14.65
C GLN A 163 -0.98 -1.08 13.97
N SER A 164 -1.33 -2.26 14.50
CA SER A 164 -2.45 -3.06 13.99
C SER A 164 -3.79 -2.35 14.14
N GLN A 165 -4.04 -1.72 15.29
CA GLN A 165 -5.25 -0.95 15.51
C GLN A 165 -5.38 0.19 14.49
N ARG A 166 -4.30 0.90 14.19
CA ARG A 166 -4.27 1.93 13.14
C ARG A 166 -4.61 1.34 11.77
N ALA A 167 -4.00 0.21 11.39
CA ALA A 167 -4.32 -0.44 10.13
C ALA A 167 -5.80 -0.85 10.05
N ARG A 168 -6.39 -1.35 11.14
CA ARG A 168 -7.83 -1.65 11.24
C ARG A 168 -8.70 -0.43 10.99
N GLU A 169 -8.39 0.69 11.63
CA GLU A 169 -9.14 1.94 11.45
C GLU A 169 -9.10 2.41 9.99
N TYR A 170 -7.97 2.24 9.31
CA TYR A 170 -7.87 2.52 7.88
C TYR A 170 -8.68 1.53 7.04
N PHE A 171 -8.70 0.22 7.36
CA PHE A 171 -9.59 -0.74 6.71
C PHE A 171 -11.07 -0.38 6.87
N ASP A 172 -11.51 -0.04 8.08
CA ASP A 172 -12.91 0.32 8.36
C ASP A 172 -13.37 1.54 7.53
N ARG A 173 -12.47 2.52 7.34
CA ARG A 173 -12.74 3.66 6.44
C ARG A 173 -12.64 3.23 4.98
N GLY A 174 -11.60 2.51 4.61
CA GLY A 174 -11.33 2.11 3.24
C GLY A 174 -12.42 1.22 2.63
N PHE A 175 -13.04 0.33 3.40
CA PHE A 175 -14.15 -0.50 2.91
C PHE A 175 -15.41 0.31 2.57
N LYS A 176 -15.54 1.55 3.03
CA LYS A 176 -16.60 2.46 2.60
C LYS A 176 -16.50 2.85 1.11
N LEU A 177 -15.38 2.53 0.46
CA LEU A 177 -15.22 2.65 -0.99
C LEU A 177 -16.22 1.79 -1.78
N LEU A 178 -16.53 0.58 -1.30
CA LEU A 178 -17.20 -0.45 -2.09
C LEU A 178 -18.57 -0.04 -2.64
N PRO A 179 -19.44 0.65 -1.89
CA PRO A 179 -20.74 1.12 -2.40
C PRO A 179 -20.65 2.14 -3.54
N TYR A 180 -19.53 2.88 -3.66
CA TYR A 180 -19.31 3.87 -4.71
C TYR A 180 -18.89 3.28 -6.05
N LEU A 181 -18.61 1.98 -6.07
CA LEU A 181 -18.16 1.26 -7.26
C LEU A 181 -19.26 0.40 -7.87
N SER A 182 -19.19 0.23 -9.19
CA SER A 182 -20.04 -0.74 -9.87
C SER A 182 -19.83 -2.16 -9.30
N ARG A 183 -20.83 -3.04 -9.42
CA ARG A 183 -20.73 -4.43 -8.95
C ARG A 183 -19.51 -5.17 -9.53
N ARG A 184 -19.14 -4.87 -10.77
CA ARG A 184 -17.98 -5.49 -11.42
C ARG A 184 -16.66 -4.96 -10.87
N SER A 185 -16.57 -3.66 -10.70
CA SER A 185 -15.34 -2.99 -10.27
C SER A 185 -15.03 -3.24 -8.79
N ARG A 186 -16.06 -3.30 -7.92
CA ARG A 186 -15.88 -3.43 -6.46
C ARG A 186 -15.27 -4.76 -6.03
N ALA A 187 -15.36 -5.80 -6.86
CA ALA A 187 -14.82 -7.11 -6.53
C ALA A 187 -13.30 -7.06 -6.29
N CYS A 188 -12.56 -6.28 -7.07
CA CYS A 188 -11.11 -6.17 -6.94
C CYS A 188 -10.69 -5.59 -5.57
N PRO A 189 -11.08 -4.36 -5.19
CA PRO A 189 -10.69 -3.79 -3.89
C PRO A 189 -11.29 -4.57 -2.71
N ALA A 190 -12.49 -5.15 -2.84
CA ALA A 190 -13.07 -5.99 -1.81
C ALA A 190 -12.21 -7.24 -1.53
N VAL A 191 -11.78 -7.95 -2.57
CA VAL A 191 -10.95 -9.15 -2.44
C VAL A 191 -9.58 -8.80 -1.88
N LEU A 192 -8.91 -7.76 -2.40
CA LEU A 192 -7.62 -7.32 -1.89
C LEU A 192 -7.72 -6.93 -0.41
N GLY A 193 -8.68 -6.07 -0.05
CA GLY A 193 -8.89 -5.66 1.33
C GLY A 193 -9.19 -6.84 2.25
N ALA A 194 -10.01 -7.82 1.83
CA ALA A 194 -10.30 -9.00 2.62
C ALA A 194 -9.07 -9.90 2.82
N LEU A 195 -8.23 -10.07 1.79
CA LEU A 195 -6.99 -10.84 1.91
C LEU A 195 -6.01 -10.19 2.89
N TYR A 196 -5.80 -8.87 2.77
CA TYR A 196 -4.91 -8.13 3.66
C TYR A 196 -5.44 -8.07 5.10
N SER A 197 -6.73 -7.82 5.28
CA SER A 197 -7.37 -7.88 6.59
C SER A 197 -7.19 -9.27 7.23
N LYS A 198 -7.26 -10.34 6.42
CA LYS A 198 -7.02 -11.71 6.92
C LYS A 198 -5.56 -11.98 7.29
N VAL A 199 -4.61 -11.38 6.57
CA VAL A 199 -3.18 -11.39 6.97
C VAL A 199 -3.02 -10.72 8.32
N LEU A 200 -3.63 -9.55 8.53
CA LEU A 200 -3.58 -8.83 9.81
C LEU A 200 -4.20 -9.63 10.95
N ASP A 201 -5.37 -10.31 10.74
CA ASP A 201 -5.96 -11.24 11.72
C ASP A 201 -4.95 -12.30 12.15
N ARG A 202 -4.19 -12.83 11.19
CA ARG A 202 -3.24 -13.91 11.45
C ARG A 202 -2.01 -13.42 12.21
N ILE A 203 -1.53 -12.21 11.90
CA ILE A 203 -0.45 -11.55 12.65
C ILE A 203 -0.86 -11.34 14.11
N GLU A 204 -2.07 -10.83 14.35
CA GLU A 204 -2.60 -10.66 15.71
C GLU A 204 -2.77 -11.99 16.44
N ALA A 205 -3.30 -13.01 15.77
CA ALA A 205 -3.50 -14.34 16.33
C ALA A 205 -2.20 -15.09 16.65
N SER A 206 -1.07 -14.71 16.06
CA SER A 206 0.27 -15.23 16.35
C SER A 206 1.01 -14.42 17.42
N ASP A 207 0.32 -13.54 18.16
CA ASP A 207 0.96 -12.59 19.08
C ASP A 207 2.09 -11.79 18.39
N TYR A 208 1.86 -11.37 17.12
CA TYR A 208 2.80 -10.61 16.32
C TYR A 208 4.15 -11.32 16.09
N ASP A 209 4.11 -12.62 15.85
CA ASP A 209 5.30 -13.39 15.47
C ASP A 209 5.73 -13.11 14.02
N VAL A 210 6.23 -11.90 13.79
CA VAL A 210 6.66 -11.39 12.48
C VAL A 210 8.18 -11.24 12.36
N LEU A 211 8.91 -11.44 13.46
CA LEU A 211 10.37 -11.37 13.48
C LEU A 211 11.03 -12.72 13.15
N ASP A 212 10.36 -13.82 13.49
CA ASP A 212 10.87 -15.18 13.27
C ASP A 212 10.21 -15.86 12.06
N THR A 213 8.93 -15.51 11.77
CA THR A 213 8.15 -16.19 10.74
C THR A 213 7.35 -15.20 9.91
N ARG A 214 7.54 -15.21 8.59
CA ARG A 214 6.70 -14.41 7.69
C ARG A 214 5.27 -14.95 7.64
N VAL A 215 4.32 -14.17 8.11
CA VAL A 215 2.90 -14.53 8.10
C VAL A 215 2.35 -14.49 6.66
N SER A 216 1.77 -15.61 6.22
CA SER A 216 1.18 -15.70 4.88
C SER A 216 -0.09 -16.55 4.88
N LEU A 217 -0.97 -16.32 3.89
CA LEU A 217 -2.14 -17.15 3.64
C LEU A 217 -1.79 -18.29 2.69
N SER A 218 -2.28 -19.50 2.98
CA SER A 218 -2.12 -20.64 2.08
C SER A 218 -2.91 -20.46 0.78
N LYS A 219 -2.50 -21.14 -0.30
CA LYS A 219 -3.21 -21.08 -1.58
C LYS A 219 -4.71 -21.41 -1.48
N PRO A 220 -5.14 -22.48 -0.77
CA PRO A 220 -6.57 -22.80 -0.59
C PRO A 220 -7.33 -21.69 0.15
N GLU A 221 -6.72 -21.05 1.16
CA GLU A 221 -7.35 -19.94 1.88
C GLU A 221 -7.53 -18.72 0.99
N LYS A 222 -6.49 -18.35 0.22
CA LYS A 222 -6.60 -17.25 -0.75
C LYS A 222 -7.75 -17.50 -1.73
N ILE A 223 -7.86 -18.71 -2.28
CA ILE A 223 -8.95 -19.07 -3.21
C ILE A 223 -10.31 -18.96 -2.50
N ARG A 224 -10.45 -19.51 -1.29
CA ARG A 224 -11.70 -19.46 -0.52
C ARG A 224 -12.12 -18.01 -0.23
N ILE A 225 -11.22 -17.20 0.29
CA ILE A 225 -11.49 -15.79 0.61
C ILE A 225 -11.89 -15.03 -0.67
N THR A 226 -11.13 -15.23 -1.76
CA THR A 226 -11.42 -14.61 -3.05
C THR A 226 -12.82 -14.97 -3.53
N ALA A 227 -13.18 -16.25 -3.54
CA ALA A 227 -14.49 -16.71 -4.02
C ALA A 227 -15.64 -16.15 -3.14
N GLN A 228 -15.50 -16.23 -1.82
CA GLN A 228 -16.51 -15.72 -0.88
C GLN A 228 -16.71 -14.22 -1.01
N THR A 229 -15.61 -13.46 -1.05
CA THR A 229 -15.66 -12.00 -1.14
C THR A 229 -16.17 -11.55 -2.51
N TRP A 230 -15.74 -12.22 -3.58
CA TRP A 230 -16.25 -11.94 -4.93
C TRP A 230 -17.76 -12.14 -5.03
N LEU A 231 -18.28 -13.27 -4.54
CA LEU A 231 -19.73 -13.53 -4.51
C LEU A 231 -20.45 -12.49 -3.64
N GLY A 232 -19.92 -12.16 -2.46
CA GLY A 232 -20.49 -11.14 -1.57
C GLY A 232 -20.53 -9.75 -2.21
N SER A 233 -19.51 -9.40 -3.00
CA SER A 233 -19.42 -8.11 -3.68
C SER A 233 -20.48 -7.93 -4.78
N MET A 234 -21.11 -9.00 -5.25
CA MET A 234 -22.21 -8.96 -6.24
C MET A 234 -23.56 -8.57 -5.62
N LEU A 235 -23.68 -8.62 -4.29
CA LEU A 235 -24.91 -8.19 -3.60
C LEU A 235 -25.09 -6.67 -3.68
N PRO A 236 -26.35 -6.17 -3.64
CA PRO A 236 -26.61 -4.72 -3.58
C PRO A 236 -25.95 -4.10 -2.35
N MET A 237 -25.30 -2.97 -2.54
CA MET A 237 -24.73 -2.14 -1.47
C MET A 237 -25.16 -0.69 -1.74
N SER A 238 -25.46 0.06 -0.68
CA SER A 238 -25.76 1.48 -0.78
C SER A 238 -24.63 2.28 -0.14
N PRO A 239 -24.26 3.45 -0.71
CA PRO A 239 -23.35 4.37 -0.04
C PRO A 239 -23.83 4.73 1.35
N PRO A 240 -22.93 5.05 2.31
CA PRO A 240 -23.32 5.55 3.61
C PRO A 240 -24.13 6.84 3.46
N LEU A 241 -25.17 7.00 4.28
CA LEU A 241 -25.94 8.24 4.37
C LEU A 241 -24.98 9.37 4.79
N ARG A 242 -25.06 10.51 4.10
CA ARG A 242 -24.30 11.73 4.44
C ARG A 242 -24.77 12.34 5.74
#